data_9c35bb3db59b1062890dfd327ebdc137
#
_entry.id   9c35bb3db59b1062890dfd327ebdc137
#
_cell.length_a   1.000
_cell.length_b   1.000
_cell.length_c   1.000
_cell.angle_alpha   90.00
_cell.angle_beta   90.00
_cell.angle_gamma   90.00
#
_symmetry.space_group_name_H-M   'P 1'
#
loop_
_entity.id
_entity.type
_entity.pdbx_description
1 polymer ?
#
loop_
_entity_poly.entity_id
_entity_poly.type
_entity_poly.pdbx_seq_one_letter_code
_entity_poly.pdbx_strand_id
1 'polypeptide(L)'
;MIAKCGEVRDWHWAHRGTRTCDRWWEPETEWHRAWKNHFPKDWQERIHWSESGEKHIAGVKTERGIVLEFQHSNLRRDERESREMFYQKMVWVVDGLRLKRDRSRFFASLTRASIVKAKPLTYSLPSNEGALLRDWINSHNPVFFDFGEKSEPGDPLLFHTPVLWRLEPRSPKGEAHLSPILKTSFLNKYVRGLALKGIGYSAELRAVCAALLQQAPRPRPLIGFEPYMAMKRRRRRRF
;
A
#
# COMPACT_ATOMS: atom_id res chain seq x y z
N MET A 1 -7.32 9.76 33.07
CA MET A 1 -7.93 10.27 31.83
C MET A 1 -8.82 11.46 32.15
N ILE A 2 -8.97 12.39 31.21
CA ILE A 2 -9.87 13.55 31.34
C ILE A 2 -10.87 13.46 30.18
N ALA A 3 -12.15 13.59 30.47
CA ALA A 3 -13.18 13.70 29.44
C ALA A 3 -13.03 15.07 28.74
N LYS A 4 -12.98 15.07 27.43
CA LYS A 4 -13.02 16.25 26.57
C LYS A 4 -14.39 16.32 25.92
N CYS A 5 -15.26 17.15 26.51
CA CYS A 5 -16.65 17.32 26.10
C CYS A 5 -16.82 18.75 25.55
N GLY A 6 -16.31 19.00 24.34
CA GLY A 6 -16.45 20.28 23.65
C GLY A 6 -17.54 20.24 22.59
N GLU A 7 -18.10 21.41 22.22
CA GLU A 7 -19.14 21.55 21.21
C GLU A 7 -18.64 21.35 19.77
N VAL A 8 -17.32 21.42 19.54
CA VAL A 8 -16.70 21.44 18.20
C VAL A 8 -16.06 20.09 17.81
N ARG A 9 -15.85 19.18 18.78
CA ARG A 9 -15.26 17.85 18.54
C ARG A 9 -16.04 16.79 19.29
N ASP A 10 -16.05 15.56 18.74
CA ASP A 10 -16.64 14.41 19.40
C ASP A 10 -16.06 14.22 20.80
N TRP A 11 -16.92 13.82 21.72
CA TRP A 11 -16.54 13.56 23.10
C TRP A 11 -15.55 12.40 23.14
N HIS A 12 -14.39 12.64 23.74
CA HIS A 12 -13.34 11.63 23.84
C HIS A 12 -12.57 11.75 25.16
N TRP A 13 -11.93 10.66 25.54
CA TRP A 13 -11.06 10.62 26.70
C TRP A 13 -9.64 11.06 26.32
N ALA A 14 -9.07 12.00 27.04
CA ALA A 14 -7.69 12.43 26.89
C ALA A 14 -6.84 12.04 28.12
N HIS A 15 -5.56 11.77 27.89
CA HIS A 15 -4.63 11.52 28.98
C HIS A 15 -4.31 12.80 29.75
N ARG A 16 -4.17 12.65 31.07
CA ARG A 16 -3.74 13.74 31.97
C ARG A 16 -2.23 13.58 32.20
N GLY A 17 -1.40 14.44 31.62
CA GLY A 17 0.05 14.43 31.84
C GLY A 17 0.84 13.80 30.68
N THR A 18 2.07 13.36 30.97
CA THR A 18 2.97 12.73 29.98
C THR A 18 2.34 11.52 29.33
N ARG A 19 2.36 11.49 28.00
CA ARG A 19 1.74 10.42 27.22
C ARG A 19 2.49 9.11 27.42
N THR A 20 1.83 8.10 27.99
CA THR A 20 2.23 6.70 27.94
C THR A 20 1.57 5.98 26.75
N CYS A 21 1.13 6.75 25.75
CA CYS A 21 0.49 6.22 24.56
C CYS A 21 1.52 5.61 23.64
N ASP A 22 1.10 4.65 22.84
CA ASP A 22 1.88 4.11 21.74
C ASP A 22 2.33 5.27 20.82
N ARG A 23 3.63 5.36 20.56
CA ARG A 23 4.21 6.40 19.68
C ARG A 23 3.73 6.24 18.23
N TRP A 24 3.29 5.04 17.85
CA TRP A 24 2.81 4.68 16.53
C TRP A 24 1.29 4.76 16.40
N TRP A 25 0.61 5.27 17.44
CA TRP A 25 -0.84 5.39 17.41
C TRP A 25 -1.29 6.39 16.34
N GLU A 26 -2.24 5.97 15.52
CA GLU A 26 -2.97 6.82 14.59
C GLU A 26 -4.49 6.66 14.77
N PRO A 27 -5.29 7.67 14.37
CA PRO A 27 -6.76 7.57 14.47
C PRO A 27 -7.27 6.41 13.62
N GLU A 28 -8.10 5.57 14.21
CA GLU A 28 -8.72 4.46 13.52
C GLU A 28 -9.80 4.94 12.55
N THR A 29 -9.67 4.61 11.27
CA THR A 29 -10.66 4.91 10.22
C THR A 29 -11.62 3.74 10.02
N GLU A 30 -12.70 3.96 9.24
CA GLU A 30 -13.60 2.86 8.83
C GLU A 30 -12.88 1.76 8.06
N TRP A 31 -11.88 2.12 7.24
CA TRP A 31 -11.05 1.17 6.53
C TRP A 31 -10.27 0.26 7.49
N HIS A 32 -9.67 0.80 8.55
CA HIS A 32 -9.01 0.00 9.59
C HIS A 32 -9.98 -0.97 10.26
N ARG A 33 -11.17 -0.50 10.66
CA ARG A 33 -12.20 -1.34 11.28
C ARG A 33 -12.68 -2.43 10.34
N ALA A 34 -12.89 -2.12 9.07
CA ALA A 34 -13.29 -3.10 8.06
C ALA A 34 -12.25 -4.23 7.92
N TRP A 35 -10.96 -3.88 7.90
CA TRP A 35 -9.89 -4.86 7.87
C TRP A 35 -9.81 -5.70 9.13
N LYS A 36 -9.82 -5.08 10.31
CA LYS A 36 -9.77 -5.78 11.61
C LYS A 36 -10.94 -6.76 11.77
N ASN A 37 -12.13 -6.42 11.26
CA ASN A 37 -13.33 -7.26 11.35
C ASN A 37 -13.22 -8.60 10.58
N HIS A 38 -12.24 -8.78 9.72
CA HIS A 38 -11.93 -10.08 9.11
C HIS A 38 -11.21 -11.04 10.06
N PHE A 39 -10.78 -10.58 11.22
CA PHE A 39 -9.99 -11.35 12.18
C PHE A 39 -10.74 -11.47 13.52
N PRO A 40 -10.49 -12.55 14.30
CA PRO A 40 -11.04 -12.72 15.64
C PRO A 40 -10.76 -11.49 16.53
N LYS A 41 -11.69 -11.15 17.40
CA LYS A 41 -11.57 -9.97 18.28
C LYS A 41 -10.40 -10.06 19.25
N ASP A 42 -10.10 -11.24 19.73
CA ASP A 42 -8.96 -11.54 20.63
C ASP A 42 -7.59 -11.42 19.95
N TRP A 43 -7.55 -11.35 18.61
CA TRP A 43 -6.31 -11.08 17.86
C TRP A 43 -6.08 -9.58 17.61
N GLN A 44 -7.11 -8.74 17.80
CA GLN A 44 -7.04 -7.31 17.50
C GLN A 44 -6.42 -6.54 18.66
N GLU A 45 -5.71 -5.45 18.33
CA GLU A 45 -5.12 -4.50 19.29
C GLU A 45 -4.27 -5.16 20.40
N ARG A 46 -3.48 -6.15 20.01
CA ARG A 46 -2.63 -6.89 20.95
C ARG A 46 -1.42 -6.07 21.37
N ILE A 47 -1.25 -5.96 22.69
CA ILE A 47 -0.09 -5.28 23.27
C ILE A 47 1.14 -6.17 23.13
N HIS A 48 2.22 -5.57 22.65
CA HIS A 48 3.56 -6.14 22.58
C HIS A 48 4.52 -5.35 23.44
N TRP A 49 5.39 -6.05 24.10
CA TRP A 49 6.48 -5.48 24.88
C TRP A 49 7.81 -5.96 24.28
N SER A 50 8.76 -5.03 24.11
CA SER A 50 10.15 -5.40 23.86
C SER A 50 10.85 -5.80 25.16
N GLU A 51 12.01 -6.43 25.04
CA GLU A 51 12.88 -6.71 26.19
C GLU A 51 13.34 -5.42 26.89
N SER A 52 13.43 -4.31 26.17
CA SER A 52 13.73 -2.98 26.73
C SER A 52 12.56 -2.29 27.45
N GLY A 53 11.37 -2.92 27.48
CA GLY A 53 10.17 -2.36 28.09
C GLY A 53 9.40 -1.39 27.18
N GLU A 54 9.74 -1.27 25.90
CA GLU A 54 8.97 -0.52 24.93
C GLU A 54 7.66 -1.23 24.63
N LYS A 55 6.56 -0.47 24.57
CA LYS A 55 5.19 -0.99 24.39
C LYS A 55 4.59 -0.47 23.10
N HIS A 56 4.10 -1.39 22.27
CA HIS A 56 3.31 -1.06 21.09
C HIS A 56 2.05 -1.92 20.99
N ILE A 57 1.07 -1.42 20.24
CA ILE A 57 -0.21 -2.09 20.02
C ILE A 57 -0.26 -2.50 18.54
N ALA A 58 -0.23 -3.82 18.28
CA ALA A 58 -0.36 -4.37 16.94
C ALA A 58 -1.81 -4.29 16.46
N GLY A 59 -2.03 -3.91 15.20
CA GLY A 59 -3.36 -3.88 14.61
C GLY A 59 -4.07 -5.23 14.72
N VAL A 60 -3.41 -6.31 14.28
CA VAL A 60 -3.83 -7.71 14.48
C VAL A 60 -2.60 -8.57 14.74
N LYS A 61 -2.68 -9.51 15.70
CA LYS A 61 -1.68 -10.56 15.91
C LYS A 61 -2.32 -11.92 15.81
N THR A 62 -1.92 -12.69 14.81
CA THR A 62 -2.42 -14.05 14.59
C THR A 62 -1.89 -15.03 15.66
N GLU A 63 -2.55 -16.18 15.83
CA GLU A 63 -2.05 -17.27 16.71
C GLU A 63 -0.64 -17.73 16.35
N ARG A 64 -0.25 -17.61 15.08
CA ARG A 64 1.10 -17.94 14.60
C ARG A 64 2.13 -16.84 14.85
N GLY A 65 1.76 -15.81 15.61
CA GLY A 65 2.63 -14.70 15.98
C GLY A 65 2.93 -13.73 14.84
N ILE A 66 2.20 -13.79 13.73
CA ILE A 66 2.35 -12.83 12.63
C ILE A 66 1.53 -11.58 12.97
N VAL A 67 2.17 -10.41 12.91
CA VAL A 67 1.51 -9.12 13.08
C VAL A 67 1.04 -8.62 11.71
N LEU A 68 -0.19 -8.14 11.63
CA LEU A 68 -0.71 -7.40 10.49
C LEU A 68 -0.92 -5.96 10.90
N GLU A 69 -0.24 -5.05 10.22
CA GLU A 69 -0.41 -3.61 10.37
C GLU A 69 -1.17 -3.06 9.16
N PHE A 70 -2.18 -2.24 9.47
CA PHE A 70 -3.05 -1.61 8.47
C PHE A 70 -2.68 -0.13 8.38
N GLN A 71 -2.11 0.29 7.27
CA GLN A 71 -1.57 1.65 7.11
C GLN A 71 -2.43 2.48 6.16
N HIS A 72 -3.12 3.48 6.70
CA HIS A 72 -3.93 4.43 5.94
C HIS A 72 -3.22 5.78 5.76
N SER A 73 -2.50 6.25 6.77
CA SER A 73 -1.80 7.53 6.74
C SER A 73 -0.43 7.44 6.04
N ASN A 74 0.22 8.58 5.86
CA ASN A 74 1.62 8.59 5.40
C ASN A 74 2.52 8.13 6.54
N LEU A 75 3.34 7.10 6.28
CA LEU A 75 4.29 6.55 7.22
C LEU A 75 5.70 6.98 6.85
N ARG A 76 6.43 7.57 7.78
CA ARG A 76 7.83 7.92 7.58
C ARG A 76 8.67 6.64 7.48
N ARG A 77 9.73 6.72 6.69
CA ARG A 77 10.59 5.55 6.47
C ARG A 77 11.25 5.06 7.76
N ASP A 78 11.76 5.97 8.57
CA ASP A 78 12.39 5.65 9.86
C ASP A 78 11.40 4.97 10.84
N GLU A 79 10.16 5.42 10.88
CA GLU A 79 9.11 4.81 11.69
C GLU A 79 8.73 3.42 11.15
N ARG A 80 8.59 3.26 9.82
CA ARG A 80 8.33 1.95 9.22
C ARG A 80 9.42 0.95 9.57
N GLU A 81 10.69 1.33 9.38
CA GLU A 81 11.83 0.48 9.71
C GLU A 81 11.86 0.11 11.20
N SER A 82 11.52 1.05 12.09
CA SER A 82 11.41 0.81 13.53
C SER A 82 10.32 -0.24 13.84
N ARG A 83 9.13 -0.11 13.23
CA ARG A 83 8.03 -1.09 13.40
C ARG A 83 8.42 -2.47 12.86
N GLU A 84 9.09 -2.55 11.70
CA GLU A 84 9.56 -3.79 11.09
C GLU A 84 10.61 -4.49 11.97
N MET A 85 11.51 -3.74 12.59
CA MET A 85 12.49 -4.27 13.53
C MET A 85 11.84 -4.78 14.83
N PHE A 86 10.86 -4.05 15.35
CA PHE A 86 10.18 -4.39 16.59
C PHE A 86 9.36 -5.68 16.46
N TYR A 87 8.53 -5.79 15.41
CA TYR A 87 7.64 -6.94 15.25
C TYR A 87 8.28 -8.15 14.59
N GLN A 88 9.38 -8.00 13.84
CA GLN A 88 10.13 -9.04 13.13
C GLN A 88 9.30 -9.88 12.14
N LYS A 89 8.17 -10.47 12.58
CA LYS A 89 7.24 -11.25 11.76
C LYS A 89 5.98 -10.44 11.52
N MET A 90 5.98 -9.62 10.48
CA MET A 90 4.84 -8.78 10.19
C MET A 90 4.51 -8.71 8.71
N VAL A 91 3.36 -8.14 8.42
CA VAL A 91 2.82 -7.90 7.09
C VAL A 91 2.16 -6.52 7.09
N TRP A 92 2.42 -5.76 6.06
CA TRP A 92 1.74 -4.50 5.81
C TRP A 92 0.53 -4.68 4.90
N VAL A 93 -0.59 -4.11 5.28
CA VAL A 93 -1.73 -3.85 4.39
C VAL A 93 -1.86 -2.33 4.28
N VAL A 94 -1.72 -1.81 3.09
CA VAL A 94 -1.63 -0.37 2.82
C VAL A 94 -2.84 0.08 2.02
N ASP A 95 -3.52 1.10 2.48
CA ASP A 95 -4.62 1.71 1.74
C ASP A 95 -4.09 2.44 0.50
N GLY A 96 -4.31 1.87 -0.66
CA GLY A 96 -3.94 2.45 -1.96
C GLY A 96 -4.85 3.60 -2.40
N LEU A 97 -5.95 3.86 -1.66
CA LEU A 97 -6.88 4.95 -1.93
C LEU A 97 -6.64 6.20 -1.06
N ARG A 98 -5.66 6.16 -0.16
CA ARG A 98 -5.35 7.27 0.76
C ARG A 98 -5.12 8.61 0.05
N LEU A 99 -4.52 8.60 -1.13
CA LEU A 99 -4.34 9.77 -1.99
C LEU A 99 -5.07 9.59 -3.31
N LYS A 100 -5.83 10.60 -3.73
CA LYS A 100 -6.66 10.57 -4.95
C LYS A 100 -5.93 10.10 -6.22
N ARG A 101 -4.61 10.31 -6.31
CA ARG A 101 -3.80 9.96 -7.49
C ARG A 101 -3.04 8.66 -7.37
N ASP A 102 -3.00 8.02 -6.19
CA ASP A 102 -2.19 6.80 -5.99
C ASP A 102 -2.72 5.65 -6.84
N ARG A 103 -4.04 5.42 -6.82
CA ARG A 103 -4.67 4.38 -7.64
C ARG A 103 -4.38 4.56 -9.13
N SER A 104 -4.72 5.71 -9.71
CA SER A 104 -4.53 5.95 -11.14
C SER A 104 -3.07 5.86 -11.59
N ARG A 105 -2.14 6.35 -10.76
CA ARG A 105 -0.70 6.24 -11.03
C ARG A 105 -0.20 4.80 -10.94
N PHE A 106 -0.64 4.07 -9.92
CA PHE A 106 -0.28 2.66 -9.77
C PHE A 106 -0.71 1.84 -10.97
N PHE A 107 -1.98 1.92 -11.39
CA PHE A 107 -2.46 1.19 -12.54
C PHE A 107 -1.83 1.66 -13.85
N ALA A 108 -1.57 2.96 -14.02
CA ALA A 108 -0.82 3.47 -15.17
C ALA A 108 0.62 2.94 -15.21
N SER A 109 1.27 2.68 -14.07
CA SER A 109 2.60 2.07 -14.07
C SER A 109 2.56 0.59 -14.49
N LEU A 110 1.51 -0.13 -14.14
CA LEU A 110 1.34 -1.52 -14.55
C LEU A 110 1.19 -1.70 -16.08
N THR A 111 0.70 -0.68 -16.81
CA THR A 111 0.62 -0.76 -18.28
C THR A 111 2.00 -0.80 -18.95
N ARG A 112 3.03 -0.35 -18.23
CA ARG A 112 4.44 -0.34 -18.68
C ARG A 112 5.27 -1.47 -18.07
N ALA A 113 4.66 -2.26 -17.18
CA ALA A 113 5.33 -3.36 -16.52
C ALA A 113 5.59 -4.55 -17.45
N SER A 114 6.69 -5.24 -17.26
CA SER A 114 6.97 -6.53 -17.88
C SER A 114 6.46 -7.67 -17.01
N ILE A 115 6.05 -8.78 -17.61
CA ILE A 115 5.68 -9.99 -16.88
C ILE A 115 6.95 -10.84 -16.72
N VAL A 116 7.40 -11.01 -15.48
CA VAL A 116 8.59 -11.82 -15.17
C VAL A 116 8.24 -13.25 -14.75
N LYS A 117 6.99 -13.48 -14.34
CA LYS A 117 6.49 -14.81 -13.97
C LYS A 117 5.00 -14.94 -14.33
N ALA A 118 4.62 -16.08 -14.88
CA ALA A 118 3.24 -16.35 -15.28
C ALA A 118 2.40 -17.05 -14.18
N LYS A 119 3.03 -17.84 -13.31
CA LYS A 119 2.34 -18.58 -12.22
C LYS A 119 3.21 -18.59 -10.95
N PRO A 120 2.85 -17.85 -9.89
CA PRO A 120 1.84 -16.79 -9.90
C PRO A 120 2.26 -15.64 -10.80
N LEU A 121 1.29 -14.91 -11.33
CA LEU A 121 1.55 -13.74 -12.16
C LEU A 121 2.35 -12.71 -11.38
N THR A 122 3.47 -12.28 -11.92
CA THR A 122 4.34 -11.29 -11.33
C THR A 122 4.78 -10.28 -12.36
N TYR A 123 4.54 -9.02 -12.07
CA TYR A 123 4.98 -7.89 -12.87
C TYR A 123 6.28 -7.32 -12.32
N SER A 124 7.16 -6.86 -13.22
CA SER A 124 8.31 -6.02 -12.87
C SER A 124 8.15 -4.64 -13.48
N LEU A 125 8.44 -3.62 -12.71
CA LEU A 125 8.45 -2.22 -13.12
C LEU A 125 9.51 -1.45 -12.35
N PRO A 126 9.95 -0.25 -12.85
CA PRO A 126 10.90 0.57 -12.13
C PRO A 126 10.40 0.94 -10.72
N SER A 127 11.26 0.81 -9.72
CA SER A 127 10.92 1.03 -8.31
C SER A 127 10.53 2.48 -7.97
N ASN A 128 10.84 3.43 -8.85
CA ASN A 128 10.50 4.85 -8.71
C ASN A 128 9.17 5.25 -9.37
N GLU A 129 8.42 4.29 -9.89
CA GLU A 129 7.11 4.52 -10.52
C GLU A 129 6.03 4.85 -9.49
N GLY A 130 5.91 6.15 -9.17
CA GLY A 130 4.92 6.67 -8.24
C GLY A 130 5.37 6.67 -6.77
N ALA A 131 4.69 7.51 -5.98
CA ALA A 131 5.01 7.69 -4.56
C ALA A 131 4.77 6.40 -3.77
N LEU A 132 3.65 5.72 -4.02
CA LEU A 132 3.26 4.51 -3.30
C LEU A 132 4.34 3.43 -3.37
N LEU A 133 4.87 3.13 -4.56
CA LEU A 133 5.95 2.14 -4.70
C LEU A 133 7.25 2.61 -4.05
N ARG A 134 7.65 3.87 -4.32
CA ARG A 134 8.86 4.45 -3.75
C ARG A 134 8.87 4.41 -2.23
N ASP A 135 7.73 4.66 -1.60
CA ASP A 135 7.62 4.70 -0.14
C ASP A 135 7.74 3.29 0.48
N TRP A 136 7.38 2.23 -0.26
CA TRP A 136 7.30 0.87 0.26
C TRP A 136 8.33 -0.12 -0.31
N ILE A 137 9.05 0.21 -1.39
CA ILE A 137 9.97 -0.71 -2.07
C ILE A 137 11.09 -1.25 -1.17
N ASN A 138 11.49 -0.50 -0.16
CA ASN A 138 12.53 -0.89 0.79
C ASN A 138 11.99 -1.59 2.05
N SER A 139 10.72 -2.01 2.05
CA SER A 139 10.20 -2.84 3.13
C SER A 139 10.86 -4.21 3.13
N HIS A 140 11.25 -4.68 4.32
CA HIS A 140 11.79 -6.04 4.51
C HIS A 140 10.67 -7.08 4.65
N ASN A 141 9.44 -6.61 4.87
CA ASN A 141 8.25 -7.42 5.06
C ASN A 141 7.32 -7.34 3.85
N PRO A 142 6.48 -8.36 3.62
CA PRO A 142 5.49 -8.32 2.55
C PRO A 142 4.54 -7.12 2.71
N VAL A 143 4.32 -6.39 1.63
CA VAL A 143 3.39 -5.25 1.56
C VAL A 143 2.26 -5.61 0.60
N PHE A 144 1.02 -5.35 1.01
CA PHE A 144 -0.17 -5.58 0.21
C PHE A 144 -0.92 -4.26 0.04
N PHE A 145 -1.00 -3.75 -1.18
CA PHE A 145 -1.80 -2.56 -1.49
C PHE A 145 -3.25 -2.96 -1.72
N ASP A 146 -4.15 -2.30 -1.00
CA ASP A 146 -5.61 -2.44 -1.13
C ASP A 146 -6.17 -1.22 -1.85
N PHE A 147 -6.72 -1.43 -3.04
CA PHE A 147 -7.39 -0.36 -3.81
C PHE A 147 -8.92 -0.43 -3.72
N GLY A 148 -9.44 -1.10 -2.68
CA GLY A 148 -10.87 -1.26 -2.44
C GLY A 148 -11.52 -2.29 -3.37
N GLU A 149 -12.83 -2.41 -3.22
CA GLU A 149 -13.65 -3.41 -3.93
C GLU A 149 -14.43 -2.81 -5.11
N LYS A 150 -14.48 -1.47 -5.21
CA LYS A 150 -15.20 -0.79 -6.29
C LYS A 150 -14.32 -0.71 -7.53
N SER A 151 -14.77 -1.34 -8.61
CA SER A 151 -14.24 -1.08 -9.93
C SER A 151 -14.76 0.28 -10.43
N GLU A 152 -13.86 1.15 -10.86
CA GLU A 152 -14.25 2.38 -11.55
C GLU A 152 -14.33 2.14 -13.06
N PRO A 153 -15.14 2.92 -13.80
CA PRO A 153 -15.14 2.86 -15.25
C PRO A 153 -13.72 3.05 -15.80
N GLY A 154 -13.25 2.11 -16.60
CA GLY A 154 -11.86 2.11 -17.12
C GLY A 154 -10.85 1.43 -16.20
N ASP A 155 -11.28 0.82 -15.09
CA ASP A 155 -10.42 -0.02 -14.29
C ASP A 155 -10.02 -1.27 -15.10
N PRO A 156 -8.71 -1.45 -15.32
CA PRO A 156 -8.21 -2.55 -16.14
C PRO A 156 -8.48 -3.94 -15.57
N LEU A 157 -8.71 -3.99 -14.31
CA LEU A 157 -8.94 -5.20 -13.57
C LEU A 157 -10.39 -5.21 -13.06
N LEU A 158 -11.32 -5.39 -13.98
CA LEU A 158 -12.70 -5.78 -13.68
C LEU A 158 -12.70 -7.18 -13.06
N PHE A 159 -11.94 -7.36 -11.98
CA PHE A 159 -12.14 -8.51 -11.14
C PHE A 159 -13.40 -8.24 -10.33
N HIS A 160 -14.43 -9.00 -10.57
CA HIS A 160 -15.59 -9.10 -9.68
C HIS A 160 -15.20 -9.56 -8.26
N THR A 161 -13.92 -9.88 -8.06
CA THR A 161 -13.35 -10.38 -6.82
C THR A 161 -12.27 -9.43 -6.34
N PRO A 162 -12.29 -8.98 -5.07
CA PRO A 162 -11.30 -8.07 -4.53
C PRO A 162 -9.87 -8.60 -4.63
N VAL A 163 -8.98 -7.79 -5.14
CA VAL A 163 -7.57 -8.10 -5.37
C VAL A 163 -6.68 -7.17 -4.55
N LEU A 164 -5.70 -7.76 -3.89
CA LEU A 164 -4.59 -7.05 -3.26
C LEU A 164 -3.36 -7.15 -4.15
N TRP A 165 -2.56 -6.10 -4.20
CA TRP A 165 -1.31 -6.09 -4.93
C TRP A 165 -0.15 -6.30 -3.98
N ARG A 166 0.42 -7.49 -4.00
CA ARG A 166 1.56 -7.82 -3.17
C ARG A 166 2.84 -7.27 -3.80
N LEU A 167 3.52 -6.39 -3.10
CA LEU A 167 4.90 -6.02 -3.38
C LEU A 167 5.82 -7.05 -2.73
N GLU A 168 6.65 -7.67 -3.55
CA GLU A 168 7.61 -8.67 -3.07
C GLU A 168 8.77 -7.98 -2.34
N PRO A 169 9.09 -8.41 -1.11
CA PRO A 169 10.25 -7.90 -0.41
C PRO A 169 11.53 -8.30 -1.17
N ARG A 170 12.54 -7.43 -1.11
CA ARG A 170 13.86 -7.69 -1.72
C ARG A 170 13.80 -7.92 -3.23
N SER A 171 12.95 -7.20 -3.94
CA SER A 171 13.02 -7.15 -5.40
C SER A 171 14.43 -6.75 -5.88
N PRO A 172 14.83 -7.09 -7.10
CA PRO A 172 16.12 -6.66 -7.65
C PRO A 172 16.30 -5.14 -7.54
N LYS A 173 17.56 -4.69 -7.41
CA LYS A 173 17.84 -3.26 -7.26
C LYS A 173 17.28 -2.47 -8.46
N GLY A 174 16.48 -1.46 -8.17
CA GLY A 174 15.84 -0.60 -9.16
C GLY A 174 14.52 -1.12 -9.70
N GLU A 175 14.07 -2.32 -9.31
CA GLU A 175 12.81 -2.92 -9.74
C GLU A 175 11.85 -3.13 -8.57
N ALA A 176 10.56 -3.11 -8.88
CA ALA A 176 9.48 -3.51 -7.98
C ALA A 176 8.75 -4.71 -8.58
N HIS A 177 8.69 -5.81 -7.85
CA HIS A 177 7.96 -7.00 -8.26
C HIS A 177 6.59 -7.03 -7.59
N LEU A 178 5.54 -7.02 -8.40
CA LEU A 178 4.15 -6.97 -7.96
C LEU A 178 3.37 -8.18 -8.41
N SER A 179 2.63 -8.79 -7.50
CA SER A 179 1.76 -9.94 -7.78
C SER A 179 0.33 -9.67 -7.33
N PRO A 180 -0.68 -9.84 -8.19
CA PRO A 180 -2.08 -9.78 -7.79
C PRO A 180 -2.44 -11.02 -6.95
N ILE A 181 -3.08 -10.79 -5.81
CA ILE A 181 -3.49 -11.82 -4.86
C ILE A 181 -4.96 -11.62 -4.54
N LEU A 182 -5.77 -12.68 -4.61
CA LEU A 182 -7.16 -12.58 -4.16
C LEU A 182 -7.21 -12.26 -2.65
N LYS A 183 -8.04 -11.30 -2.26
CA LYS A 183 -8.25 -10.95 -0.84
C LYS A 183 -8.66 -12.17 -0.02
N THR A 184 -9.48 -13.05 -0.60
CA THR A 184 -9.85 -14.32 0.03
C THR A 184 -8.64 -15.25 0.26
N SER A 185 -7.68 -15.29 -0.66
CA SER A 185 -6.44 -16.06 -0.48
C SER A 185 -5.57 -15.46 0.62
N PHE A 186 -5.49 -14.13 0.71
CA PHE A 186 -4.82 -13.42 1.80
C PHE A 186 -5.45 -13.77 3.15
N LEU A 187 -6.76 -13.64 3.28
CA LEU A 187 -7.48 -13.97 4.51
C LEU A 187 -7.31 -15.45 4.89
N ASN A 188 -7.44 -16.38 3.94
CA ASN A 188 -7.22 -17.79 4.19
C ASN A 188 -5.80 -18.08 4.72
N LYS A 189 -4.77 -17.37 4.21
CA LYS A 189 -3.42 -17.51 4.74
C LYS A 189 -3.32 -17.03 6.18
N TYR A 190 -3.79 -15.83 6.48
CA TYR A 190 -3.51 -15.20 7.76
C TYR A 190 -4.51 -15.59 8.85
N VAL A 191 -5.74 -15.94 8.49
CA VAL A 191 -6.74 -16.46 9.44
C VAL A 191 -6.57 -17.97 9.63
N ARG A 192 -6.49 -18.76 8.53
CA ARG A 192 -6.54 -20.21 8.58
C ARG A 192 -5.19 -20.91 8.40
N GLY A 193 -4.13 -20.20 8.09
CA GLY A 193 -2.79 -20.77 7.87
C GLY A 193 -2.57 -21.45 6.53
N LEU A 194 -3.46 -21.29 5.59
CA LEU A 194 -3.32 -21.91 4.27
C LEU A 194 -2.22 -21.24 3.45
N ALA A 195 -1.75 -21.90 2.41
CA ALA A 195 -0.77 -21.33 1.50
C ALA A 195 -1.34 -20.11 0.77
N LEU A 196 -0.53 -19.04 0.62
CA LEU A 196 -0.91 -17.89 -0.18
C LEU A 196 -0.91 -18.29 -1.67
N LYS A 197 -2.06 -18.18 -2.30
CA LYS A 197 -2.22 -18.49 -3.72
C LYS A 197 -2.29 -17.18 -4.51
N GLY A 198 -1.32 -16.96 -5.38
CA GLY A 198 -1.36 -15.88 -6.35
C GLY A 198 -2.26 -16.23 -7.54
N ILE A 199 -2.71 -15.22 -8.25
CA ILE A 199 -3.46 -15.36 -9.50
C ILE A 199 -2.50 -15.81 -10.59
N GLY A 200 -2.87 -16.84 -11.35
CA GLY A 200 -2.14 -17.27 -12.55
C GLY A 200 -2.50 -16.41 -13.75
N TYR A 201 -1.60 -16.37 -14.74
CA TYR A 201 -1.85 -15.68 -16.01
C TYR A 201 -2.82 -16.50 -16.87
N SER A 202 -4.09 -16.08 -16.91
CA SER A 202 -5.14 -16.70 -17.73
C SER A 202 -5.35 -15.94 -19.05
N ALA A 203 -6.10 -16.54 -19.99
CA ALA A 203 -6.47 -15.88 -21.24
C ALA A 203 -7.32 -14.61 -20.98
N GLU A 204 -8.19 -14.65 -19.97
CA GLU A 204 -9.04 -13.51 -19.57
C GLU A 204 -8.17 -12.35 -19.04
N LEU A 205 -7.20 -12.66 -18.18
CA LEU A 205 -6.25 -11.67 -17.68
C LEU A 205 -5.39 -11.09 -18.83
N ARG A 206 -5.06 -11.89 -19.81
CA ARG A 206 -4.38 -11.46 -21.04
C ARG A 206 -5.19 -10.44 -21.81
N ALA A 207 -6.48 -10.71 -21.99
CA ALA A 207 -7.39 -9.81 -22.69
C ALA A 207 -7.54 -8.47 -21.94
N VAL A 208 -7.65 -8.52 -20.61
CA VAL A 208 -7.70 -7.33 -19.75
C VAL A 208 -6.41 -6.51 -19.85
N CYS A 209 -5.24 -7.14 -19.73
CA CYS A 209 -3.96 -6.44 -19.87
C CYS A 209 -3.78 -5.85 -21.28
N ALA A 210 -4.22 -6.54 -22.34
CA ALA A 210 -4.18 -6.04 -23.71
C ALA A 210 -5.10 -4.83 -23.91
N ALA A 211 -6.31 -4.86 -23.36
CA ALA A 211 -7.24 -3.74 -23.40
C ALA A 211 -6.68 -2.49 -22.69
N LEU A 212 -5.94 -2.68 -21.58
CA LEU A 212 -5.24 -1.64 -20.89
C LEU A 212 -4.15 -0.97 -21.71
N LEU A 213 -3.32 -1.78 -22.38
CA LEU A 213 -2.26 -1.28 -23.22
C LEU A 213 -2.82 -0.46 -24.41
N GLN A 214 -4.04 -0.77 -24.86
CA GLN A 214 -4.72 -0.02 -25.91
C GLN A 214 -5.34 1.29 -25.42
N GLN A 215 -5.76 1.36 -24.16
CA GLN A 215 -6.38 2.55 -23.54
C GLN A 215 -5.36 3.49 -22.88
N ALA A 216 -4.10 3.07 -22.75
CA ALA A 216 -3.06 3.92 -22.20
C ALA A 216 -2.93 5.18 -23.08
N PRO A 217 -3.04 6.40 -22.51
CA PRO A 217 -2.84 7.62 -23.27
C PRO A 217 -1.44 7.56 -23.90
N ARG A 218 -1.39 7.72 -25.23
CA ARG A 218 -0.10 7.81 -25.93
C ARG A 218 0.76 8.83 -25.20
N PRO A 219 2.04 8.54 -24.90
CA PRO A 219 2.91 9.52 -24.28
C PRO A 219 2.87 10.79 -25.13
N ARG A 220 2.49 11.90 -24.53
CA ARG A 220 2.61 13.19 -25.21
C ARG A 220 4.06 13.30 -25.66
N PRO A 221 4.32 13.57 -26.96
CA PRO A 221 5.68 13.81 -27.39
C PRO A 221 6.24 14.91 -26.45
N LEU A 222 7.41 14.67 -25.89
CA LEU A 222 8.13 15.69 -25.14
C LEU A 222 8.24 16.86 -26.08
N ILE A 223 7.40 17.88 -25.90
CA ILE A 223 7.54 19.15 -26.60
C ILE A 223 8.91 19.65 -26.21
N GLY A 224 9.84 19.59 -27.13
CA GLY A 224 11.24 19.82 -26.88
C GLY A 224 11.44 21.13 -26.13
N PHE A 225 12.38 21.15 -25.22
CA PHE A 225 12.81 22.31 -24.44
C PHE A 225 13.35 23.48 -25.32
N GLU A 226 13.45 23.27 -26.63
CA GLU A 226 13.95 24.22 -27.60
C GLU A 226 13.15 25.51 -27.73
N PRO A 227 11.81 25.57 -27.75
CA PRO A 227 11.10 26.84 -27.90
C PRO A 227 11.32 27.80 -26.75
N TYR A 228 11.54 27.31 -25.53
CA TYR A 228 11.71 28.15 -24.35
C TYR A 228 13.09 28.83 -24.29
N MET A 229 14.12 28.12 -24.72
CA MET A 229 15.48 28.70 -24.80
C MET A 229 15.66 29.66 -25.97
N ALA A 230 14.97 29.46 -27.09
CA ALA A 230 14.96 30.37 -28.21
C ALA A 230 14.28 31.72 -27.87
N MET A 231 13.22 31.69 -27.08
CA MET A 231 12.54 32.90 -26.60
C MET A 231 13.40 33.73 -25.64
N LYS A 232 14.19 33.11 -24.79
CA LYS A 232 15.11 33.81 -23.86
C LYS A 232 16.29 34.46 -24.59
N ARG A 233 16.77 33.88 -25.69
CA ARG A 233 17.83 34.49 -26.52
C ARG A 233 17.36 35.71 -27.31
N ARG A 234 16.11 35.77 -27.78
CA ARG A 234 15.54 36.95 -28.47
C ARG A 234 15.33 38.15 -27.54
N ARG A 235 15.02 37.95 -26.24
CA ARG A 235 14.85 39.03 -25.26
C ARG A 235 16.17 39.67 -24.82
N ARG A 236 17.32 38.99 -24.95
CA ARG A 236 18.63 39.56 -24.58
C ARG A 236 19.34 40.34 -25.69
N ARG A 237 18.74 40.46 -26.90
CA ARG A 237 19.30 41.22 -28.01
C ARG A 237 18.58 42.55 -28.26
N ARG A 238 17.79 43.03 -27.30
CA ARG A 238 17.09 44.34 -27.40
C ARG A 238 17.43 45.26 -26.22
N PHE A 239 18.70 45.30 -25.84
CA PHE A 239 19.28 46.41 -25.06
C PHE A 239 20.69 46.64 -25.56
#